data_471983059ab5786c2a227aa133d26eb9
#
_entry.id   471983059ab5786c2a227aa133d26eb9
#
_cell.length_a   1.000
_cell.length_b   1.000
_cell.length_c   1.000
_cell.angle_alpha   90.00
_cell.angle_beta   90.00
_cell.angle_gamma   90.00
#
_symmetry.space_group_name_H-M   'P 1'
#
loop_
_entity.id
_entity.type
_entity.pdbx_description
1 polymer ?
#
loop_
_entity_poly.entity_id
_entity_poly.type
_entity_poly.pdbx_seq_one_letter_code
_entity_poly.pdbx_strand_id
1 'polypeptide(L)'
;MEDLFLISAITNCITYSYLHEFGLTQSNIIFNTGGGALLLLPKCDGYKERIEKVSDVVQAALLQMFNTDINYIYSFVECDAEELEQFKIDKAILLKSLLEEEKLRKFHKRIDEKFFYQSPDNTSVCIMCGSNFVKRDGEQCEVCDSITKLSDFFVKHEQMLLLYDFSGKFKKILHNCVCIDMHFMQMYLIDSEDISLYKQIVKSGYDYIETINHSCLGNTRWIANLVPLKDGNVLPFEDISEKLLSKEEYGDSKLGILKMDVDNLGAIFAFGLSKTRSLSKYLTLSRLMETFFGYHLIHICEKISRELISKVKENTDNENMFYINYAGGDDLVIIGPASGILLLAKEIDHSFYQYTNNKNINISGGITIMSPSKPIRLGIKEAEENLSASKKVKGKHAITLLDRTIKLERYEHVLEIVNVFKEYIDKKYISRTCFYNMMSILDVNNIEEYYHSIPLLMYMLKRNVLNERIRCELKKEIATKNTIEEVYELVVEMKLTIMQTRES
;
A
#
# COMPACT_ATOMS: atom_id res chain seq x y z
N MET A 1 -7.17 3.66 2.89
CA MET A 1 -7.57 3.63 1.46
C MET A 1 -8.04 5.01 1.00
N GLU A 2 -8.86 5.65 1.78
CA GLU A 2 -9.56 6.90 1.46
C GLU A 2 -8.62 8.07 1.13
N ASP A 3 -7.67 8.37 2.02
CA ASP A 3 -6.74 9.50 1.84
C ASP A 3 -5.82 9.34 0.61
N LEU A 4 -5.37 8.12 0.34
CA LEU A 4 -4.46 7.84 -0.79
C LEU A 4 -5.19 7.83 -2.13
N PHE A 5 -6.44 7.32 -2.16
CA PHE A 5 -7.27 7.45 -3.35
C PHE A 5 -7.60 8.92 -3.61
N LEU A 6 -7.92 9.69 -2.57
CA LEU A 6 -8.19 11.13 -2.72
C LEU A 6 -6.97 11.86 -3.30
N ILE A 7 -5.77 11.61 -2.79
CA ILE A 7 -4.53 12.19 -3.33
C ILE A 7 -4.34 11.80 -4.81
N SER A 8 -4.57 10.53 -5.14
CA SER A 8 -4.51 10.06 -6.51
C SER A 8 -5.58 10.72 -7.40
N ALA A 9 -6.80 10.87 -6.90
CA ALA A 9 -7.89 11.54 -7.59
C ALA A 9 -7.59 13.04 -7.82
N ILE A 10 -7.07 13.73 -6.81
CA ILE A 10 -6.61 15.12 -6.91
C ILE A 10 -5.51 15.23 -7.98
N THR A 11 -4.53 14.33 -7.95
CA THR A 11 -3.44 14.31 -8.94
C THR A 11 -3.98 14.12 -10.36
N ASN A 12 -4.99 13.26 -10.53
CA ASN A 12 -5.68 13.10 -11.82
C ASN A 12 -6.39 14.39 -12.25
N CYS A 13 -7.17 15.00 -11.37
CA CYS A 13 -7.86 16.25 -11.67
C CYS A 13 -6.88 17.33 -12.11
N ILE A 14 -5.74 17.46 -11.43
CA ILE A 14 -4.66 18.38 -11.82
C ILE A 14 -4.09 18.01 -13.19
N THR A 15 -3.79 16.74 -13.41
CA THR A 15 -3.26 16.23 -14.67
C THR A 15 -4.19 16.56 -15.84
N TYR A 16 -5.47 16.24 -15.69
CA TYR A 16 -6.47 16.51 -16.72
C TYR A 16 -6.71 18.01 -16.94
N SER A 17 -6.53 18.87 -15.91
CA SER A 17 -6.60 20.32 -16.08
C SER A 17 -5.53 20.86 -17.04
N TYR A 18 -4.30 20.34 -16.95
CA TYR A 18 -3.25 20.65 -17.92
C TYR A 18 -3.59 20.14 -19.31
N LEU A 19 -4.03 18.89 -19.43
CA LEU A 19 -4.43 18.34 -20.72
C LEU A 19 -5.55 19.14 -21.36
N HIS A 20 -6.57 19.50 -20.60
CA HIS A 20 -7.69 20.29 -21.04
C HIS A 20 -7.26 21.70 -21.52
N GLU A 21 -6.45 22.41 -20.73
CA GLU A 21 -5.94 23.73 -21.10
C GLU A 21 -5.14 23.70 -22.41
N PHE A 22 -4.37 22.62 -22.65
CA PHE A 22 -3.57 22.47 -23.85
C PHE A 22 -4.28 21.73 -25.00
N GLY A 23 -5.53 21.30 -24.84
CA GLY A 23 -6.30 20.54 -25.84
C GLY A 23 -5.67 19.17 -26.17
N LEU A 24 -5.11 18.50 -25.16
CA LEU A 24 -4.35 17.26 -25.30
C LEU A 24 -5.19 16.05 -24.88
N THR A 25 -4.70 14.87 -25.25
CA THR A 25 -5.30 13.59 -24.88
C THR A 25 -4.53 12.90 -23.75
N GLN A 26 -5.06 11.83 -23.21
CA GLN A 26 -4.42 11.00 -22.18
C GLN A 26 -3.07 10.41 -22.62
N SER A 27 -2.80 10.33 -23.93
CA SER A 27 -1.50 9.88 -24.47
C SER A 27 -0.33 10.77 -24.05
N ASN A 28 -0.60 11.99 -23.59
CA ASN A 28 0.41 12.93 -23.11
C ASN A 28 0.80 12.70 -21.65
N ILE A 29 0.13 11.78 -20.96
CA ILE A 29 0.50 11.36 -19.58
C ILE A 29 1.61 10.32 -19.68
N ILE A 30 2.81 10.67 -19.19
CA ILE A 30 3.95 9.75 -19.14
C ILE A 30 3.80 8.81 -17.95
N PHE A 31 3.53 9.34 -16.77
CA PHE A 31 3.08 8.56 -15.63
C PHE A 31 2.17 9.42 -14.74
N ASN A 32 1.35 8.73 -13.95
CA ASN A 32 0.48 9.32 -12.96
C ASN A 32 0.29 8.30 -11.82
N THR A 33 1.01 8.48 -10.74
CA THR A 33 1.03 7.54 -9.61
C THR A 33 1.05 8.28 -8.29
N GLY A 34 0.20 7.87 -7.35
CA GLY A 34 0.32 8.11 -5.92
C GLY A 34 0.55 9.55 -5.43
N GLY A 35 0.15 10.57 -6.17
CA GLY A 35 0.38 11.98 -5.81
C GLY A 35 1.41 12.70 -6.67
N GLY A 36 1.91 12.05 -7.74
CA GLY A 36 2.80 12.67 -8.72
C GLY A 36 2.43 12.31 -10.15
N ALA A 37 2.60 13.25 -11.09
CA ALA A 37 2.40 13.02 -12.50
C ALA A 37 3.52 13.64 -13.35
N LEU A 38 3.82 13.02 -14.48
CA LEU A 38 4.70 13.57 -15.51
C LEU A 38 3.94 13.67 -16.83
N LEU A 39 3.91 14.86 -17.40
CA LEU A 39 3.17 15.18 -18.62
C LEU A 39 4.11 15.65 -19.70
N LEU A 40 3.75 15.37 -20.95
CA LEU A 40 4.38 15.93 -22.14
C LEU A 40 3.48 17.03 -22.70
N LEU A 41 3.92 18.29 -22.56
CA LEU A 41 3.20 19.46 -23.06
C LEU A 41 3.89 20.06 -24.27
N PRO A 42 3.15 20.61 -25.27
CA PRO A 42 3.76 21.26 -26.43
C PRO A 42 4.32 22.63 -26.07
N LYS A 43 5.48 22.96 -26.63
CA LYS A 43 6.04 24.31 -26.58
C LYS A 43 5.38 25.22 -27.60
N CYS A 44 4.14 25.61 -27.31
CA CYS A 44 3.39 26.58 -28.14
C CYS A 44 3.55 28.02 -27.64
N ASP A 45 3.12 29.00 -28.37
CA ASP A 45 3.14 30.38 -27.93
C ASP A 45 2.34 30.56 -26.62
N GLY A 46 2.91 31.27 -25.66
CA GLY A 46 2.28 31.50 -24.36
C GLY A 46 2.17 30.26 -23.45
N TYR A 47 2.95 29.20 -23.70
CA TYR A 47 2.83 27.96 -22.91
C TYR A 47 3.14 28.15 -21.44
N LYS A 48 4.07 29.06 -21.06
CA LYS A 48 4.42 29.31 -19.64
C LYS A 48 3.26 29.97 -18.91
N GLU A 49 2.65 30.97 -19.52
CA GLU A 49 1.48 31.66 -18.97
C GLU A 49 0.30 30.71 -18.80
N ARG A 50 0.11 29.77 -19.75
CA ARG A 50 -0.92 28.73 -19.64
C ARG A 50 -0.63 27.75 -18.49
N ILE A 51 0.62 27.32 -18.31
CA ILE A 51 1.02 26.49 -17.18
C ILE A 51 0.76 27.22 -15.85
N GLU A 52 1.17 28.49 -15.75
CA GLU A 52 0.96 29.29 -14.54
C GLU A 52 -0.52 29.49 -14.22
N LYS A 53 -1.33 29.78 -15.23
CA LYS A 53 -2.79 29.93 -15.10
C LYS A 53 -3.44 28.69 -14.48
N VAL A 54 -3.13 27.49 -14.99
CA VAL A 54 -3.64 26.23 -14.43
C VAL A 54 -3.16 26.06 -12.99
N SER A 55 -1.86 26.28 -12.76
CA SER A 55 -1.28 26.16 -11.42
C SER A 55 -1.95 27.09 -10.41
N ASP A 56 -2.21 28.33 -10.78
CA ASP A 56 -2.84 29.32 -9.90
C ASP A 56 -4.28 28.95 -9.54
N VAL A 57 -5.04 28.46 -10.49
CA VAL A 57 -6.42 27.98 -10.25
C VAL A 57 -6.42 26.76 -9.34
N VAL A 58 -5.56 25.76 -9.62
CA VAL A 58 -5.45 24.54 -8.82
C VAL A 58 -5.00 24.84 -7.38
N GLN A 59 -3.94 25.64 -7.21
CA GLN A 59 -3.44 25.98 -5.86
C GLN A 59 -4.46 26.75 -5.04
N ALA A 60 -5.24 27.66 -5.68
CA ALA A 60 -6.30 28.38 -5.00
C ALA A 60 -7.41 27.43 -4.50
N ALA A 61 -7.83 26.51 -5.35
CA ALA A 61 -8.85 25.54 -5.01
C ALA A 61 -8.38 24.58 -3.88
N LEU A 62 -7.17 24.05 -3.98
CA LEU A 62 -6.61 23.17 -2.95
C LEU A 62 -6.48 23.89 -1.60
N LEU A 63 -6.03 25.14 -1.60
CA LEU A 63 -5.93 25.93 -0.37
C LEU A 63 -7.30 26.16 0.25
N GLN A 64 -8.33 26.40 -0.56
CA GLN A 64 -9.71 26.58 -0.10
C GLN A 64 -10.31 25.29 0.48
N MET A 65 -10.03 24.13 -0.13
CA MET A 65 -10.61 22.84 0.27
C MET A 65 -9.86 22.19 1.45
N PHE A 66 -8.54 22.27 1.43
CA PHE A 66 -7.67 21.51 2.33
C PHE A 66 -6.79 22.39 3.22
N ASN A 67 -7.00 23.71 3.20
CA ASN A 67 -6.12 24.68 3.87
C ASN A 67 -4.65 24.46 3.45
N THR A 68 -3.76 24.17 4.40
CA THR A 68 -2.34 23.91 4.15
C THR A 68 -1.98 22.42 4.18
N ASP A 69 -2.96 21.53 4.36
CA ASP A 69 -2.74 20.08 4.51
C ASP A 69 -2.28 19.46 3.18
N ILE A 70 -2.83 19.93 2.06
CA ILE A 70 -2.41 19.49 0.72
C ILE A 70 -1.82 20.67 -0.03
N ASN A 71 -0.59 20.50 -0.53
CA ASN A 71 0.09 21.46 -1.37
C ASN A 71 0.44 20.87 -2.72
N TYR A 72 0.19 21.61 -3.77
CA TYR A 72 0.57 21.29 -5.14
C TYR A 72 1.81 22.08 -5.53
N ILE A 73 2.80 21.39 -6.04
CA ILE A 73 4.01 21.96 -6.63
C ILE A 73 4.21 21.43 -8.04
N TYR A 74 4.80 22.21 -8.90
CA TYR A 74 5.14 21.80 -10.26
C TYR A 74 6.48 22.38 -10.68
N SER A 75 7.09 21.74 -11.65
CA SER A 75 8.22 22.26 -12.39
C SER A 75 8.22 21.73 -13.82
N PHE A 76 8.93 22.34 -14.72
CA PHE A 76 9.06 21.87 -16.09
C PHE A 76 10.48 22.13 -16.64
N VAL A 77 10.85 21.31 -17.61
CA VAL A 77 12.09 21.47 -18.39
C VAL A 77 11.76 21.40 -19.87
N GLU A 78 12.38 22.24 -20.66
CA GLU A 78 12.27 22.17 -22.12
C GLU A 78 13.17 21.05 -22.63
N CYS A 79 12.68 20.28 -23.59
CA CYS A 79 13.42 19.23 -24.27
C CYS A 79 13.11 19.24 -25.76
N ASP A 80 14.05 18.86 -26.58
CA ASP A 80 13.88 18.60 -27.99
C ASP A 80 13.48 17.13 -28.26
N ALA A 81 13.21 16.78 -29.51
CA ALA A 81 12.77 15.44 -29.88
C ALA A 81 13.83 14.37 -29.61
N GLU A 82 15.13 14.68 -29.82
CA GLU A 82 16.21 13.73 -29.56
C GLU A 82 16.42 13.49 -28.06
N GLU A 83 16.37 14.55 -27.27
CA GLU A 83 16.44 14.46 -25.81
C GLU A 83 15.27 13.67 -25.23
N LEU A 84 14.08 13.81 -25.80
CA LEU A 84 12.89 13.07 -25.40
C LEU A 84 12.99 11.59 -25.79
N GLU A 85 13.44 11.29 -27.03
CA GLU A 85 13.61 9.92 -27.52
C GLU A 85 14.58 9.13 -26.62
N GLN A 86 15.71 9.74 -26.29
CA GLN A 86 16.72 9.13 -25.44
C GLN A 86 16.37 9.18 -23.94
N PHE A 87 15.32 9.90 -23.57
CA PHE A 87 14.92 10.17 -22.18
C PHE A 87 16.14 10.48 -21.30
N LYS A 88 16.86 11.56 -21.70
CA LYS A 88 18.18 11.91 -21.11
C LYS A 88 18.06 12.09 -19.59
N ILE A 89 18.93 11.40 -18.85
CA ILE A 89 19.03 11.49 -17.37
C ILE A 89 19.15 12.93 -16.89
N ASP A 90 19.94 13.72 -17.60
CA ASP A 90 20.24 15.09 -17.17
C ASP A 90 18.96 15.94 -17.06
N LYS A 91 18.01 15.77 -17.98
CA LYS A 91 16.70 16.45 -17.91
C LYS A 91 15.85 15.94 -16.77
N ALA A 92 15.84 14.65 -16.51
CA ALA A 92 15.10 14.06 -15.38
C ALA A 92 15.70 14.48 -14.03
N ILE A 93 17.03 14.54 -13.92
CA ILE A 93 17.73 15.02 -12.72
C ILE A 93 17.45 16.51 -12.52
N LEU A 94 17.53 17.32 -13.58
CA LEU A 94 17.21 18.74 -13.53
C LEU A 94 15.77 18.98 -13.06
N LEU A 95 14.81 18.26 -13.66
CA LEU A 95 13.40 18.37 -13.27
C LEU A 95 13.20 18.03 -11.78
N LYS A 96 13.85 16.96 -11.31
CA LYS A 96 13.81 16.59 -9.89
C LYS A 96 14.42 17.67 -8.99
N SER A 97 15.57 18.23 -9.37
CA SER A 97 16.22 19.31 -8.60
C SER A 97 15.32 20.53 -8.49
N LEU A 98 14.68 20.94 -9.60
CA LEU A 98 13.75 22.07 -9.61
C LEU A 98 12.52 21.79 -8.73
N LEU A 99 11.99 20.55 -8.74
CA LEU A 99 10.89 20.17 -7.85
C LEU A 99 11.29 20.21 -6.37
N GLU A 100 12.53 19.80 -6.02
CA GLU A 100 13.02 19.91 -4.64
C GLU A 100 13.18 21.36 -4.19
N GLU A 101 13.60 22.27 -5.07
CA GLU A 101 13.62 23.70 -4.78
C GLU A 101 12.21 24.26 -4.52
N GLU A 102 11.22 23.88 -5.34
CA GLU A 102 9.83 24.30 -5.15
C GLU A 102 9.23 23.74 -3.84
N LYS A 103 9.63 22.54 -3.41
CA LYS A 103 9.24 21.99 -2.10
C LYS A 103 9.69 22.87 -0.93
N LEU A 104 10.83 23.54 -1.04
CA LEU A 104 11.33 24.45 -0.01
C LEU A 104 10.61 25.81 0.00
N ARG A 105 9.87 26.13 -1.07
CA ARG A 105 9.16 27.39 -1.25
C ARG A 105 7.64 27.23 -1.26
N LYS A 106 7.13 26.28 -0.48
CA LYS A 106 5.68 26.03 -0.39
C LYS A 106 4.89 27.31 -0.12
N PHE A 107 3.84 27.52 -0.86
CA PHE A 107 2.92 28.67 -0.73
C PHE A 107 3.51 30.07 -0.96
N HIS A 108 4.79 30.22 -1.36
CA HIS A 108 5.47 31.51 -1.46
C HIS A 108 4.73 32.58 -2.30
N LYS A 109 3.98 32.14 -3.34
CA LYS A 109 3.16 33.02 -4.18
C LYS A 109 1.82 33.43 -3.54
N ARG A 110 1.48 32.85 -2.35
CA ARG A 110 0.16 33.01 -1.74
C ARG A 110 0.19 33.41 -0.27
N ILE A 111 1.38 33.64 0.28
CA ILE A 111 1.55 34.14 1.64
C ILE A 111 1.21 35.62 1.64
N ASP A 112 -0.04 35.95 1.93
CA ASP A 112 -0.54 37.31 2.16
C ASP A 112 -1.30 37.36 3.51
N GLU A 113 -1.91 38.49 3.84
CA GLU A 113 -2.67 38.63 5.08
C GLU A 113 -3.85 37.65 5.19
N LYS A 114 -4.39 37.18 4.06
CA LYS A 114 -5.50 36.21 3.99
C LYS A 114 -5.04 34.75 4.10
N PHE A 115 -3.75 34.51 3.94
CA PHE A 115 -3.20 33.17 4.09
C PHE A 115 -3.28 32.66 5.53
N PHE A 116 -3.14 33.59 6.50
CA PHE A 116 -3.28 33.25 7.91
C PHE A 116 -4.75 33.17 8.26
N TYR A 117 -5.27 31.97 8.34
CA TYR A 117 -6.67 31.69 8.56
C TYR A 117 -7.15 32.22 9.92
N GLN A 118 -8.20 33.03 9.92
CA GLN A 118 -8.91 33.42 11.14
C GLN A 118 -10.14 32.53 11.28
N SER A 119 -10.29 31.88 12.43
CA SER A 119 -11.48 31.12 12.76
C SER A 119 -12.71 32.03 12.63
N PRO A 120 -13.70 31.70 11.79
CA PRO A 120 -14.95 32.44 11.75
C PRO A 120 -15.66 32.36 13.11
N ASP A 121 -16.30 33.45 13.53
CA ASP A 121 -17.08 33.45 14.78
C ASP A 121 -18.17 32.38 14.76
N ASN A 122 -18.37 31.71 15.88
CA ASN A 122 -19.38 30.65 16.07
C ASN A 122 -19.21 29.42 15.16
N THR A 123 -17.98 29.00 14.88
CA THR A 123 -17.70 27.75 14.18
C THR A 123 -16.93 26.76 15.09
N SER A 124 -17.14 25.48 14.84
CA SER A 124 -16.37 24.36 15.41
C SER A 124 -15.44 23.78 14.36
N VAL A 125 -14.48 22.95 14.77
CA VAL A 125 -13.64 22.18 13.83
C VAL A 125 -14.33 20.88 13.43
N CYS A 126 -14.08 20.42 12.22
CA CYS A 126 -14.60 19.15 11.73
C CYS A 126 -14.16 17.99 12.61
N ILE A 127 -15.10 17.13 12.99
CA ILE A 127 -14.83 15.95 13.84
C ILE A 127 -13.88 14.95 13.19
N MET A 128 -13.82 14.91 11.85
CA MET A 128 -12.99 13.93 11.11
C MET A 128 -11.56 14.44 10.91
N CYS A 129 -11.37 15.60 10.28
CA CYS A 129 -10.04 16.10 9.93
C CYS A 129 -9.45 17.06 10.98
N GLY A 130 -10.26 17.69 11.83
CA GLY A 130 -9.79 18.69 12.78
C GLY A 130 -9.25 19.99 12.16
N SER A 131 -9.26 20.11 10.83
CA SER A 131 -8.67 21.23 10.08
C SER A 131 -9.71 22.20 9.56
N ASN A 132 -10.80 21.71 8.98
CA ASN A 132 -11.83 22.55 8.38
C ASN A 132 -12.89 22.96 9.41
N PHE A 133 -13.48 24.15 9.21
CA PHE A 133 -14.54 24.65 10.08
C PHE A 133 -15.92 24.18 9.64
N VAL A 134 -16.77 23.94 10.62
CA VAL A 134 -18.16 23.52 10.47
C VAL A 134 -19.07 24.42 11.29
N LYS A 135 -20.37 24.47 10.95
CA LYS A 135 -21.34 25.35 11.63
C LYS A 135 -21.72 24.84 13.02
N ARG A 136 -21.69 23.53 13.24
CA ARG A 136 -22.10 22.90 14.49
C ARG A 136 -21.02 21.94 14.98
N ASP A 137 -20.90 21.84 16.28
CA ASP A 137 -20.03 20.84 16.90
C ASP A 137 -20.51 19.42 16.56
N GLY A 138 -19.55 18.53 16.23
CA GLY A 138 -19.83 17.17 15.82
C GLY A 138 -20.16 16.97 14.33
N GLU A 139 -20.22 18.02 13.51
CA GLU A 139 -20.41 17.90 12.06
C GLU A 139 -19.10 17.57 11.33
N GLN A 140 -19.27 16.95 10.15
CA GLN A 140 -18.19 16.78 9.18
C GLN A 140 -18.18 17.94 8.19
N CYS A 141 -16.99 18.34 7.73
CA CYS A 141 -16.87 19.29 6.64
C CYS A 141 -17.22 18.64 5.29
N GLU A 142 -17.52 19.47 4.28
CA GLU A 142 -17.90 18.99 2.94
C GLU A 142 -16.85 18.08 2.29
N VAL A 143 -15.57 18.33 2.56
CA VAL A 143 -14.47 17.48 2.07
C VAL A 143 -14.52 16.10 2.70
N CYS A 144 -14.63 16.02 4.04
CA CYS A 144 -14.74 14.75 4.74
C CYS A 144 -16.01 13.98 4.37
N ASP A 145 -17.14 14.63 4.19
CA ASP A 145 -18.38 14.01 3.71
C ASP A 145 -18.20 13.42 2.30
N SER A 146 -17.52 14.16 1.41
CA SER A 146 -17.20 13.67 0.06
C SER A 146 -16.26 12.45 0.09
N ILE A 147 -15.27 12.45 0.99
CA ILE A 147 -14.35 11.30 1.19
C ILE A 147 -15.12 10.09 1.70
N THR A 148 -16.01 10.25 2.66
CA THR A 148 -16.84 9.16 3.18
C THR A 148 -17.72 8.55 2.09
N LYS A 149 -18.40 9.40 1.29
CA LYS A 149 -19.21 8.92 0.14
C LYS A 149 -18.36 8.19 -0.91
N LEU A 150 -17.14 8.67 -1.13
CA LEU A 150 -16.19 8.05 -2.03
C LEU A 150 -15.80 6.64 -1.55
N SER A 151 -15.47 6.52 -0.26
CA SER A 151 -15.12 5.25 0.37
C SER A 151 -16.26 4.24 0.28
N ASP A 152 -17.47 4.65 0.64
CA ASP A 152 -18.67 3.82 0.54
C ASP A 152 -18.92 3.33 -0.89
N PHE A 153 -18.62 4.17 -1.89
CA PHE A 153 -18.77 3.82 -3.29
C PHE A 153 -17.74 2.77 -3.71
N PHE A 154 -16.45 2.94 -3.32
CA PHE A 154 -15.39 1.98 -3.61
C PHE A 154 -15.61 0.61 -2.97
N VAL A 155 -16.21 0.56 -1.79
CA VAL A 155 -16.54 -0.70 -1.11
C VAL A 155 -17.64 -1.46 -1.84
N LYS A 156 -18.60 -0.75 -2.44
CA LYS A 156 -19.79 -1.34 -3.08
C LYS A 156 -19.59 -1.71 -4.55
N HIS A 157 -18.63 -1.08 -5.21
CA HIS A 157 -18.42 -1.22 -6.64
C HIS A 157 -16.97 -1.62 -6.94
N GLU A 158 -16.79 -2.79 -7.53
CA GLU A 158 -15.48 -3.28 -7.95
C GLU A 158 -15.02 -2.60 -9.24
N GLN A 159 -15.95 -2.33 -10.15
CA GLN A 159 -15.71 -1.76 -11.46
C GLN A 159 -16.42 -0.40 -11.61
N MET A 160 -15.68 0.62 -11.99
CA MET A 160 -16.18 2.00 -12.02
C MET A 160 -15.70 2.77 -13.24
N LEU A 161 -16.42 3.85 -13.53
CA LEU A 161 -16.00 4.90 -14.47
C LEU A 161 -15.70 6.18 -13.69
N LEU A 162 -14.58 6.80 -13.99
CA LEU A 162 -14.24 8.16 -13.56
C LEU A 162 -14.44 9.11 -14.72
N LEU A 163 -15.35 10.06 -14.57
CA LEU A 163 -15.63 11.10 -15.55
C LEU A 163 -15.13 12.43 -15.02
N TYR A 164 -14.35 13.14 -15.83
CA TYR A 164 -13.80 14.46 -15.54
C TYR A 164 -14.53 15.49 -16.39
N ASP A 165 -15.26 16.42 -15.75
CA ASP A 165 -16.12 17.42 -16.39
C ASP A 165 -15.64 18.82 -16.06
N PHE A 166 -15.13 19.53 -17.07
CA PHE A 166 -14.71 20.93 -17.00
C PHE A 166 -15.82 21.91 -17.33
N SER A 167 -16.87 21.43 -17.98
CA SER A 167 -17.98 22.26 -18.46
C SER A 167 -19.16 22.35 -17.48
N GLY A 168 -19.22 21.47 -16.49
CA GLY A 168 -20.33 21.35 -15.55
C GLY A 168 -21.63 20.83 -16.17
N LYS A 169 -21.57 20.27 -17.38
CA LYS A 169 -22.75 19.78 -18.12
C LYS A 169 -23.37 18.54 -17.49
N PHE A 170 -22.54 17.70 -16.83
CA PHE A 170 -22.99 16.47 -16.24
C PHE A 170 -23.74 16.64 -14.92
N LYS A 171 -23.61 17.76 -14.23
CA LYS A 171 -24.35 18.08 -13.00
C LYS A 171 -25.88 17.97 -13.17
N LYS A 172 -26.39 18.18 -14.40
CA LYS A 172 -27.81 18.07 -14.72
C LYS A 172 -28.24 16.68 -15.21
N ILE A 173 -27.30 15.82 -15.53
CA ILE A 173 -27.53 14.52 -16.16
C ILE A 173 -27.34 13.39 -15.14
N LEU A 174 -26.36 13.54 -14.24
CA LEU A 174 -25.94 12.53 -13.30
C LEU A 174 -26.50 12.85 -11.90
N HIS A 175 -27.50 12.06 -11.44
CA HIS A 175 -28.14 12.29 -10.14
C HIS A 175 -27.82 11.21 -9.09
N ASN A 176 -27.44 10.00 -9.53
CA ASN A 176 -27.19 8.84 -8.65
C ASN A 176 -25.70 8.43 -8.68
N CYS A 177 -24.78 9.37 -8.65
CA CYS A 177 -23.35 9.10 -8.65
C CYS A 177 -22.66 9.93 -7.56
N VAL A 178 -21.45 9.50 -7.17
CA VAL A 178 -20.63 10.32 -6.29
C VAL A 178 -19.96 11.42 -7.13
N CYS A 179 -20.17 12.67 -6.73
CA CYS A 179 -19.55 13.83 -7.34
C CYS A 179 -18.58 14.48 -6.35
N ILE A 180 -17.36 14.71 -6.79
CA ILE A 180 -16.37 15.51 -6.06
C ILE A 180 -16.15 16.80 -6.84
N ASP A 181 -16.55 17.91 -6.23
CA ASP A 181 -16.37 19.25 -6.80
C ASP A 181 -15.02 19.82 -6.37
N MET A 182 -14.08 19.90 -7.31
CA MET A 182 -12.73 20.43 -7.08
C MET A 182 -12.65 21.95 -7.29
N HIS A 183 -13.78 22.64 -7.43
CA HIS A 183 -13.92 24.07 -7.77
C HIS A 183 -13.42 24.47 -9.17
N PHE A 184 -12.43 23.79 -9.72
CA PHE A 184 -11.93 24.02 -11.09
C PHE A 184 -12.43 22.99 -12.10
N MET A 185 -12.98 21.88 -11.62
CA MET A 185 -13.64 20.83 -12.39
C MET A 185 -14.47 19.95 -11.48
N GLN A 186 -15.31 19.09 -12.05
CA GLN A 186 -16.06 18.09 -11.32
C GLN A 186 -15.62 16.69 -11.72
N MET A 187 -15.42 15.80 -10.75
CA MET A 187 -15.13 14.41 -10.95
C MET A 187 -16.34 13.57 -10.50
N TYR A 188 -16.80 12.70 -11.38
CA TYR A 188 -17.92 11.80 -11.10
C TYR A 188 -17.44 10.35 -11.07
N LEU A 189 -17.86 9.63 -10.03
CA LEU A 189 -17.70 8.18 -9.93
C LEU A 189 -19.04 7.53 -10.29
N ILE A 190 -18.98 6.59 -11.22
CA ILE A 190 -20.16 5.97 -11.84
C ILE A 190 -19.96 4.47 -11.84
N ASP A 191 -20.98 3.73 -11.48
CA ASP A 191 -20.99 2.29 -11.61
C ASP A 191 -20.88 1.88 -13.09
N SER A 192 -19.90 1.03 -13.42
CA SER A 192 -19.69 0.58 -14.80
C SER A 192 -20.81 -0.32 -15.34
N GLU A 193 -21.62 -0.90 -14.44
CA GLU A 193 -22.76 -1.76 -14.83
C GLU A 193 -23.97 -0.93 -15.27
N ASP A 194 -24.03 0.36 -14.99
CA ASP A 194 -25.13 1.23 -15.47
C ASP A 194 -24.99 1.58 -16.95
N ILE A 195 -25.41 0.63 -17.81
CA ILE A 195 -25.36 0.75 -19.27
C ILE A 195 -26.16 1.97 -19.77
N SER A 196 -27.25 2.35 -19.08
CA SER A 196 -28.10 3.45 -19.50
C SER A 196 -27.38 4.79 -19.31
N LEU A 197 -26.74 4.96 -18.18
CA LEU A 197 -25.94 6.12 -17.81
C LEU A 197 -24.71 6.27 -18.72
N TYR A 198 -24.05 5.14 -18.98
CA TYR A 198 -22.95 5.07 -19.93
C TYR A 198 -23.32 5.60 -21.33
N LYS A 199 -24.45 5.13 -21.89
CA LYS A 199 -24.95 5.60 -23.20
C LYS A 199 -25.25 7.11 -23.19
N GLN A 200 -25.76 7.65 -22.11
CA GLN A 200 -26.01 9.09 -21.95
C GLN A 200 -24.72 9.88 -21.96
N ILE A 201 -23.67 9.44 -21.24
CA ILE A 201 -22.37 10.06 -21.20
C ILE A 201 -21.75 10.13 -22.60
N VAL A 202 -21.72 9.00 -23.30
CA VAL A 202 -21.17 8.91 -24.67
C VAL A 202 -21.94 9.82 -25.62
N LYS A 203 -23.27 9.83 -25.55
CA LYS A 203 -24.12 10.69 -26.39
C LYS A 203 -23.93 12.19 -26.13
N SER A 204 -23.70 12.55 -24.86
CA SER A 204 -23.49 13.96 -24.47
C SER A 204 -22.09 14.48 -24.80
N GLY A 205 -21.18 13.58 -25.17
CA GLY A 205 -19.74 13.84 -25.29
C GLY A 205 -19.13 14.06 -23.91
N TYR A 206 -17.88 13.69 -23.72
CA TYR A 206 -17.14 13.85 -22.46
C TYR A 206 -15.77 14.46 -22.71
N ASP A 207 -15.21 15.14 -21.71
CA ASP A 207 -13.87 15.70 -21.82
C ASP A 207 -12.85 14.58 -21.64
N TYR A 208 -12.84 13.93 -20.44
CA TYR A 208 -12.00 12.76 -20.17
C TYR A 208 -12.75 11.72 -19.36
N ILE A 209 -12.44 10.46 -19.63
CA ILE A 209 -12.99 9.31 -18.90
C ILE A 209 -11.88 8.28 -18.65
N GLU A 210 -11.89 7.69 -17.46
CA GLU A 210 -11.07 6.53 -17.10
C GLU A 210 -11.96 5.38 -16.65
N THR A 211 -11.49 4.16 -16.85
CA THR A 211 -12.11 2.96 -16.30
C THR A 211 -11.27 2.43 -15.15
N ILE A 212 -11.91 2.00 -14.07
CA ILE A 212 -11.26 1.34 -12.94
C ILE A 212 -11.65 -0.13 -12.96
N ASN A 213 -10.65 -1.01 -12.92
CA ASN A 213 -10.77 -2.46 -12.86
C ASN A 213 -11.61 -3.08 -14.00
N HIS A 214 -11.80 -2.33 -15.08
CA HIS A 214 -12.55 -2.79 -16.24
C HIS A 214 -12.03 -2.12 -17.51
N SER A 215 -11.89 -2.89 -18.59
CA SER A 215 -11.37 -2.40 -19.87
C SER A 215 -12.49 -2.24 -20.88
N CYS A 216 -13.24 -1.14 -20.84
CA CYS A 216 -14.26 -0.85 -21.85
C CYS A 216 -14.06 0.45 -22.62
N LEU A 217 -13.54 1.49 -21.98
CA LEU A 217 -13.35 2.82 -22.57
C LEU A 217 -12.17 3.56 -21.96
N GLY A 218 -11.49 4.33 -22.83
CA GLY A 218 -10.46 5.24 -22.39
C GLY A 218 -9.25 4.54 -21.80
N ASN A 219 -8.67 5.15 -20.76
CA ASN A 219 -7.51 4.63 -20.05
C ASN A 219 -7.99 3.77 -18.88
N THR A 220 -7.48 2.55 -18.77
CA THR A 220 -7.82 1.65 -17.66
C THR A 220 -6.79 1.81 -16.55
N ARG A 221 -7.26 1.97 -15.33
CA ARG A 221 -6.46 1.93 -14.10
C ARG A 221 -6.83 0.71 -13.27
N TRP A 222 -5.83 0.08 -12.73
CA TRP A 222 -6.00 -1.03 -11.82
C TRP A 222 -5.81 -0.54 -10.39
N ILE A 223 -6.84 -0.70 -9.56
CA ILE A 223 -6.83 -0.29 -8.15
C ILE A 223 -7.22 -1.48 -7.31
N ALA A 224 -6.35 -1.86 -6.40
CA ALA A 224 -6.64 -2.95 -5.47
C ALA A 224 -7.58 -2.44 -4.36
N ASN A 225 -8.88 -2.64 -4.53
CA ASN A 225 -9.93 -2.21 -3.60
C ASN A 225 -10.59 -3.38 -2.85
N LEU A 226 -9.82 -4.41 -2.52
CA LEU A 226 -10.32 -5.58 -1.82
C LEU A 226 -10.52 -5.31 -0.33
N VAL A 227 -11.75 -5.55 0.17
CA VAL A 227 -12.12 -5.44 1.58
C VAL A 227 -12.93 -6.65 2.03
N PRO A 228 -12.80 -7.12 3.28
CA PRO A 228 -13.66 -8.17 3.82
C PRO A 228 -15.06 -7.62 4.05
N LEU A 229 -16.07 -8.26 3.46
CA LEU A 229 -17.48 -7.86 3.58
C LEU A 229 -18.29 -8.94 4.29
N LYS A 230 -19.33 -8.51 5.04
CA LYS A 230 -20.40 -9.33 5.55
C LYS A 230 -21.72 -8.57 5.38
N ASP A 231 -22.66 -9.18 4.67
CA ASP A 231 -23.96 -8.56 4.38
C ASP A 231 -23.84 -7.15 3.75
N GLY A 232 -22.82 -6.95 2.89
CA GLY A 232 -22.55 -5.69 2.19
C GLY A 232 -21.85 -4.61 3.02
N ASN A 233 -21.48 -4.90 4.29
CA ASN A 233 -20.75 -3.99 5.16
C ASN A 233 -19.32 -4.46 5.37
N VAL A 234 -18.38 -3.52 5.53
CA VAL A 234 -16.98 -3.84 5.86
C VAL A 234 -16.92 -4.47 7.23
N LEU A 235 -16.19 -5.57 7.35
CA LEU A 235 -15.98 -6.24 8.62
C LEU A 235 -15.13 -5.38 9.57
N PRO A 236 -15.49 -5.29 10.86
CA PRO A 236 -14.62 -4.73 11.91
C PRO A 236 -13.29 -5.49 12.01
N PHE A 237 -12.25 -4.84 12.49
CA PHE A 237 -10.93 -5.48 12.63
C PHE A 237 -10.91 -6.63 13.62
N GLU A 238 -11.77 -6.58 14.64
CA GLU A 238 -12.01 -7.67 15.58
C GLU A 238 -12.47 -8.92 14.81
N ASP A 239 -13.52 -8.80 14.00
CA ASP A 239 -14.07 -9.92 13.22
C ASP A 239 -13.07 -10.43 12.18
N ILE A 240 -12.24 -9.54 11.60
CA ILE A 240 -11.16 -9.92 10.67
C ILE A 240 -10.12 -10.76 11.41
N SER A 241 -9.71 -10.35 12.62
CA SER A 241 -8.70 -11.08 13.40
C SER A 241 -9.15 -12.49 13.78
N GLU A 242 -10.47 -12.71 13.89
CA GLU A 242 -11.08 -13.98 14.27
C GLU A 242 -11.41 -14.90 13.08
N LYS A 243 -11.22 -14.44 11.84
CA LYS A 243 -11.58 -15.22 10.63
C LYS A 243 -10.90 -16.59 10.53
N LEU A 244 -9.68 -16.71 11.03
CA LEU A 244 -8.89 -17.95 11.05
C LEU A 244 -8.84 -18.62 12.43
N LEU A 245 -9.65 -18.18 13.38
CA LEU A 245 -9.75 -18.85 14.66
C LEU A 245 -10.52 -20.17 14.51
N SER A 246 -9.79 -21.26 14.42
CA SER A 246 -10.24 -22.52 14.95
C SER A 246 -9.46 -22.79 16.25
N LYS A 247 -10.14 -23.17 17.31
CA LYS A 247 -9.52 -23.44 18.61
C LYS A 247 -8.42 -24.51 18.57
N GLU A 248 -8.32 -25.24 17.47
CA GLU A 248 -7.43 -26.39 17.32
C GLU A 248 -6.20 -26.13 16.41
N GLU A 249 -6.29 -25.20 15.46
CA GLU A 249 -5.23 -25.00 14.44
C GLU A 249 -4.55 -23.62 14.47
N TYR A 250 -5.27 -22.55 14.85
CA TYR A 250 -4.76 -21.19 14.79
C TYR A 250 -5.04 -20.47 16.11
N GLY A 251 -3.98 -20.12 16.81
CA GLY A 251 -4.09 -19.43 18.10
C GLY A 251 -4.44 -17.96 17.96
N ASP A 252 -4.40 -17.25 19.03
CA ASP A 252 -4.57 -15.83 19.32
C ASP A 252 -5.21 -14.91 18.23
N SER A 253 -6.33 -14.28 18.59
CA SER A 253 -7.03 -13.27 17.81
C SER A 253 -6.17 -12.01 17.64
N LYS A 254 -5.24 -12.00 16.68
CA LYS A 254 -4.36 -10.88 16.35
C LYS A 254 -4.54 -10.42 14.91
N LEU A 255 -4.41 -9.11 14.74
CA LEU A 255 -4.23 -8.52 13.41
C LEU A 255 -2.76 -8.55 13.01
N GLY A 256 -2.52 -8.87 11.76
CA GLY A 256 -1.27 -8.61 11.06
C GLY A 256 -1.42 -7.41 10.14
N ILE A 257 -0.40 -6.58 10.08
CA ILE A 257 -0.28 -5.48 9.13
C ILE A 257 0.99 -5.72 8.35
N LEU A 258 0.85 -5.87 7.04
CA LEU A 258 1.94 -6.05 6.10
C LEU A 258 2.15 -4.75 5.33
N LYS A 259 3.37 -4.25 5.32
CA LYS A 259 3.82 -3.22 4.40
C LYS A 259 4.97 -3.75 3.57
N MET A 260 4.90 -3.64 2.24
CA MET A 260 5.97 -4.04 1.33
C MET A 260 6.21 -2.93 0.31
N ASP A 261 7.45 -2.90 -0.23
CA ASP A 261 7.87 -1.89 -1.20
C ASP A 261 9.00 -2.46 -2.07
N VAL A 262 8.98 -2.15 -3.36
CA VAL A 262 9.96 -2.63 -4.34
C VAL A 262 11.34 -2.03 -4.06
N ASP A 263 12.34 -2.90 -4.03
CA ASP A 263 13.70 -2.52 -3.71
C ASP A 263 14.36 -1.73 -4.86
N ASN A 264 14.92 -0.57 -4.52
CA ASN A 264 15.70 0.26 -5.45
C ASN A 264 14.97 0.67 -6.75
N LEU A 265 13.63 0.76 -6.75
CA LEU A 265 12.87 1.09 -7.96
C LEU A 265 13.35 2.39 -8.61
N GLY A 266 13.64 3.43 -7.84
CA GLY A 266 14.21 4.67 -8.35
C GLY A 266 15.55 4.47 -9.07
N ALA A 267 16.41 3.57 -8.60
CA ALA A 267 17.66 3.22 -9.27
C ALA A 267 17.42 2.37 -10.53
N ILE A 268 16.42 1.49 -10.52
CA ILE A 268 16.00 0.71 -11.70
C ILE A 268 15.53 1.66 -12.79
N PHE A 269 14.69 2.62 -12.49
CA PHE A 269 14.26 3.66 -13.42
C PHE A 269 15.42 4.54 -13.89
N ALA A 270 16.32 4.93 -12.96
CA ALA A 270 17.43 5.80 -13.30
C ALA A 270 18.55 5.11 -14.08
N PHE A 271 18.90 3.88 -13.80
CA PHE A 271 20.09 3.20 -14.31
C PHE A 271 19.81 1.84 -14.96
N GLY A 272 18.75 1.14 -14.59
CA GLY A 272 18.44 -0.21 -15.07
C GLY A 272 18.16 -0.28 -16.57
N LEU A 273 17.73 0.82 -17.18
CA LEU A 273 17.44 0.95 -18.61
C LEU A 273 18.59 1.58 -19.41
N SER A 274 19.79 1.72 -18.82
CA SER A 274 20.86 2.63 -19.27
C SER A 274 21.37 2.46 -20.71
N LYS A 275 21.44 1.24 -21.23
CA LYS A 275 22.00 1.00 -22.58
C LYS A 275 21.05 1.31 -23.72
N THR A 276 19.75 1.30 -23.47
CA THR A 276 18.71 1.48 -24.49
C THR A 276 17.51 2.19 -23.89
N ARG A 277 17.75 3.32 -23.22
CA ARG A 277 16.66 4.11 -22.62
C ARG A 277 15.72 4.58 -23.69
N SER A 278 14.45 4.50 -23.39
CA SER A 278 13.41 5.17 -24.14
C SER A 278 12.23 5.45 -23.22
N LEU A 279 11.50 6.47 -23.52
CA LEU A 279 10.24 6.81 -22.83
C LEU A 279 9.28 5.61 -22.80
N SER A 280 9.21 4.85 -23.90
CA SER A 280 8.38 3.64 -24.00
C SER A 280 8.73 2.58 -22.96
N LYS A 281 10.02 2.31 -22.70
CA LYS A 281 10.44 1.33 -21.68
C LYS A 281 10.10 1.81 -20.27
N TYR A 282 10.27 3.11 -20.01
CA TYR A 282 9.90 3.71 -18.75
C TYR A 282 8.40 3.54 -18.48
N LEU A 283 7.57 3.90 -19.45
CA LEU A 283 6.11 3.73 -19.42
C LEU A 283 5.70 2.27 -19.21
N THR A 284 6.35 1.34 -19.94
CA THR A 284 6.04 -0.09 -19.81
C THR A 284 6.33 -0.60 -18.40
N LEU A 285 7.49 -0.24 -17.83
CA LEU A 285 7.85 -0.66 -16.47
C LEU A 285 6.88 -0.08 -15.44
N SER A 286 6.52 1.20 -15.55
CA SER A 286 5.53 1.83 -14.67
C SER A 286 4.17 1.12 -14.72
N ARG A 287 3.67 0.83 -15.92
CA ARG A 287 2.40 0.10 -16.10
C ARG A 287 2.45 -1.34 -15.61
N LEU A 288 3.58 -2.02 -15.76
CA LEU A 288 3.76 -3.37 -15.21
C LEU A 288 3.68 -3.36 -13.69
N MET A 289 4.30 -2.39 -13.01
CA MET A 289 4.19 -2.24 -11.57
C MET A 289 2.75 -1.94 -11.14
N GLU A 290 2.09 -0.98 -11.80
CA GLU A 290 0.67 -0.67 -11.55
C GLU A 290 -0.23 -1.90 -11.74
N THR A 291 0.01 -2.72 -12.76
CA THR A 291 -0.76 -3.94 -13.01
C THR A 291 -0.53 -4.98 -11.91
N PHE A 292 0.70 -5.15 -11.42
CA PHE A 292 0.97 -6.09 -10.35
C PHE A 292 0.27 -5.66 -9.05
N PHE A 293 0.50 -4.44 -8.61
CA PHE A 293 -0.04 -3.95 -7.33
C PHE A 293 -1.55 -3.64 -7.38
N GLY A 294 -2.09 -3.25 -8.54
CA GLY A 294 -3.50 -2.93 -8.70
C GLY A 294 -4.39 -4.13 -9.05
N TYR A 295 -3.89 -5.12 -9.80
CA TYR A 295 -4.69 -6.24 -10.30
C TYR A 295 -4.24 -7.59 -9.74
N HIS A 296 -2.98 -7.98 -9.93
CA HIS A 296 -2.52 -9.31 -9.49
C HIS A 296 -2.60 -9.48 -7.98
N LEU A 297 -2.37 -8.43 -7.21
CA LEU A 297 -2.42 -8.46 -5.75
C LEU A 297 -3.79 -8.90 -5.22
N ILE A 298 -4.89 -8.48 -5.84
CA ILE A 298 -6.25 -8.91 -5.47
C ILE A 298 -6.35 -10.43 -5.57
N HIS A 299 -5.95 -11.00 -6.70
CA HIS A 299 -6.01 -12.44 -6.92
C HIS A 299 -5.11 -13.25 -5.97
N ILE A 300 -3.96 -12.68 -5.58
CA ILE A 300 -3.10 -13.30 -4.56
C ILE A 300 -3.83 -13.33 -3.21
N CYS A 301 -4.44 -12.22 -2.80
CA CYS A 301 -5.22 -12.13 -1.57
C CYS A 301 -6.40 -13.10 -1.56
N GLU A 302 -7.16 -13.16 -2.64
CA GLU A 302 -8.28 -14.08 -2.80
C GLU A 302 -7.87 -15.56 -2.78
N LYS A 303 -6.76 -15.89 -3.45
CA LYS A 303 -6.20 -17.25 -3.45
C LYS A 303 -5.88 -17.70 -2.02
N ILE A 304 -5.10 -16.90 -1.28
CA ILE A 304 -4.71 -17.20 0.09
C ILE A 304 -5.93 -17.24 1.02
N SER A 305 -6.90 -16.32 0.84
CA SER A 305 -8.14 -16.34 1.60
C SER A 305 -8.88 -17.65 1.42
N ARG A 306 -9.10 -18.11 0.18
CA ARG A 306 -9.77 -19.38 -0.12
C ARG A 306 -9.01 -20.58 0.48
N GLU A 307 -7.70 -20.63 0.32
CA GLU A 307 -6.87 -21.72 0.83
C GLU A 307 -6.90 -21.83 2.36
N LEU A 308 -6.96 -20.72 3.08
CA LEU A 308 -6.94 -20.71 4.54
C LEU A 308 -8.32 -20.90 5.14
N ILE A 309 -9.34 -20.22 4.61
CA ILE A 309 -10.69 -20.31 5.12
C ILE A 309 -11.26 -21.72 4.91
N SER A 310 -10.96 -22.36 3.78
CA SER A 310 -11.40 -23.75 3.50
C SER A 310 -10.86 -24.79 4.50
N LYS A 311 -9.76 -24.47 5.21
CA LYS A 311 -9.22 -25.33 6.28
C LYS A 311 -9.97 -25.19 7.61
N VAL A 312 -10.69 -24.09 7.79
CA VAL A 312 -11.32 -23.71 9.07
C VAL A 312 -12.85 -23.90 9.03
N LYS A 313 -13.47 -23.68 7.87
CA LYS A 313 -14.93 -23.70 7.69
C LYS A 313 -15.32 -24.46 6.41
N GLU A 314 -16.37 -25.26 6.50
CA GLU A 314 -17.03 -25.86 5.33
C GLU A 314 -17.95 -24.83 4.66
N ASN A 315 -17.97 -24.74 3.32
CA ASN A 315 -18.83 -23.87 2.50
C ASN A 315 -18.65 -22.35 2.68
N THR A 316 -17.48 -21.84 2.36
CA THR A 316 -17.21 -20.40 2.35
C THR A 316 -16.66 -19.93 0.99
N ASP A 317 -17.36 -20.27 -0.08
CA ASP A 317 -17.05 -19.75 -1.41
C ASP A 317 -17.21 -18.22 -1.39
N ASN A 318 -16.13 -17.48 -1.70
CA ASN A 318 -16.03 -16.03 -1.78
C ASN A 318 -15.83 -15.23 -0.47
N GLU A 319 -15.46 -15.82 0.65
CA GLU A 319 -15.02 -15.02 1.81
C GLU A 319 -13.59 -14.50 1.62
N ASN A 320 -13.41 -13.19 1.75
CA ASN A 320 -12.09 -12.55 1.84
C ASN A 320 -11.75 -12.23 3.30
N MET A 321 -10.46 -12.34 3.66
CA MET A 321 -9.97 -12.02 5.00
C MET A 321 -9.00 -10.83 5.03
N PHE A 322 -8.62 -10.30 3.87
CA PHE A 322 -7.64 -9.24 3.76
C PHE A 322 -8.28 -7.91 3.40
N TYR A 323 -7.92 -6.88 4.14
CA TYR A 323 -8.24 -5.50 3.87
C TYR A 323 -7.03 -4.85 3.20
N ILE A 324 -7.11 -4.57 1.90
CA ILE A 324 -6.07 -3.78 1.22
C ILE A 324 -6.31 -2.32 1.55
N ASN A 325 -5.51 -1.80 2.49
CA ASN A 325 -5.60 -0.39 2.87
C ASN A 325 -5.05 0.51 1.77
N TYR A 326 -3.99 0.06 1.13
CA TYR A 326 -3.37 0.73 0.00
C TYR A 326 -2.55 -0.27 -0.83
N ALA A 327 -2.59 -0.11 -2.14
CA ALA A 327 -1.62 -0.72 -3.06
C ALA A 327 -1.53 0.15 -4.32
N GLY A 328 -0.34 0.53 -4.70
CA GLY A 328 -0.13 1.34 -5.90
C GLY A 328 1.32 1.77 -6.10
N GLY A 329 1.69 1.94 -7.36
CA GLY A 329 3.07 2.26 -7.70
C GLY A 329 4.01 1.10 -7.41
N ASP A 330 4.64 1.10 -6.26
CA ASP A 330 5.66 0.14 -5.84
C ASP A 330 5.47 -0.37 -4.41
N ASP A 331 4.50 0.16 -3.67
CA ASP A 331 4.28 -0.21 -2.28
C ASP A 331 2.84 -0.67 -2.01
N LEU A 332 2.65 -1.36 -0.90
CA LEU A 332 1.36 -1.84 -0.43
C LEU A 332 1.26 -1.82 1.10
N VAL A 333 0.02 -1.71 1.58
CA VAL A 333 -0.35 -1.92 2.99
C VAL A 333 -1.59 -2.81 3.05
N ILE A 334 -1.46 -3.97 3.68
CA ILE A 334 -2.55 -4.96 3.80
C ILE A 334 -2.73 -5.32 5.27
N ILE A 335 -3.99 -5.43 5.70
CA ILE A 335 -4.38 -5.80 7.05
C ILE A 335 -5.18 -7.11 6.95
N GLY A 336 -4.96 -8.02 7.89
CA GLY A 336 -5.66 -9.30 7.93
C GLY A 336 -5.37 -10.07 9.22
N PRO A 337 -5.86 -11.31 9.36
CA PRO A 337 -5.45 -12.18 10.45
C PRO A 337 -3.94 -12.38 10.45
N ALA A 338 -3.29 -12.34 11.62
CA ALA A 338 -1.83 -12.39 11.71
C ALA A 338 -1.22 -13.61 10.97
N SER A 339 -1.77 -14.80 11.15
CA SER A 339 -1.32 -16.01 10.44
C SER A 339 -1.53 -15.94 8.94
N GLY A 340 -2.63 -15.32 8.49
CA GLY A 340 -2.90 -15.06 7.07
C GLY A 340 -1.87 -14.10 6.45
N ILE A 341 -1.53 -13.02 7.16
CA ILE A 341 -0.54 -12.03 6.72
C ILE A 341 0.86 -12.65 6.56
N LEU A 342 1.25 -13.56 7.46
CA LEU A 342 2.54 -14.25 7.34
C LEU A 342 2.64 -15.06 6.04
N LEU A 343 1.59 -15.78 5.67
CA LEU A 343 1.55 -16.57 4.43
C LEU A 343 1.39 -15.67 3.20
N LEU A 344 0.60 -14.60 3.31
CA LEU A 344 0.43 -13.64 2.24
C LEU A 344 1.74 -12.96 1.85
N ALA A 345 2.56 -12.57 2.81
CA ALA A 345 3.87 -11.95 2.55
C ALA A 345 4.79 -12.86 1.72
N LYS A 346 4.81 -14.16 2.03
CA LYS A 346 5.53 -15.18 1.26
C LYS A 346 5.00 -15.26 -0.18
N GLU A 347 3.67 -15.36 -0.33
CA GLU A 347 3.05 -15.52 -1.65
C GLU A 347 3.21 -14.29 -2.53
N ILE A 348 3.18 -13.09 -1.95
CA ILE A 348 3.44 -11.85 -2.69
C ILE A 348 4.87 -11.84 -3.23
N ASP A 349 5.88 -12.18 -2.41
CA ASP A 349 7.28 -12.24 -2.86
C ASP A 349 7.45 -13.25 -3.99
N HIS A 350 6.92 -14.46 -3.82
CA HIS A 350 6.98 -15.51 -4.84
C HIS A 350 6.30 -15.09 -6.15
N SER A 351 5.08 -14.54 -6.07
CA SER A 351 4.33 -14.08 -7.23
C SER A 351 5.00 -12.89 -7.91
N PHE A 352 5.61 -11.97 -7.15
CA PHE A 352 6.33 -10.83 -7.68
C PHE A 352 7.60 -11.28 -8.45
N TYR A 353 8.33 -12.26 -7.91
CA TYR A 353 9.45 -12.86 -8.62
C TYR A 353 9.01 -13.56 -9.91
N GLN A 354 7.92 -14.33 -9.88
CA GLN A 354 7.38 -14.95 -11.09
C GLN A 354 6.95 -13.93 -12.14
N TYR A 355 6.30 -12.86 -11.70
CA TYR A 355 5.81 -11.78 -12.56
C TYR A 355 6.95 -11.02 -13.24
N THR A 356 7.97 -10.62 -12.48
CA THR A 356 9.11 -9.88 -13.00
C THR A 356 10.10 -10.76 -13.76
N ASN A 357 10.17 -12.04 -13.41
CA ASN A 357 11.15 -13.02 -13.90
C ASN A 357 12.59 -12.46 -13.90
N ASN A 358 12.91 -11.65 -12.89
CA ASN A 358 14.21 -10.98 -12.79
C ASN A 358 14.71 -10.94 -11.35
N LYS A 359 15.81 -11.63 -11.08
CA LYS A 359 16.46 -11.74 -9.76
C LYS A 359 16.95 -10.41 -9.16
N ASN A 360 17.06 -9.37 -9.99
CA ASN A 360 17.55 -8.07 -9.53
C ASN A 360 16.40 -7.10 -9.16
N ILE A 361 15.16 -7.51 -9.34
CA ILE A 361 13.97 -6.73 -8.98
C ILE A 361 13.28 -7.47 -7.84
N ASN A 362 13.51 -7.00 -6.62
CA ASN A 362 13.05 -7.63 -5.40
C ASN A 362 12.10 -6.69 -4.64
N ILE A 363 11.43 -7.25 -3.66
CA ILE A 363 10.54 -6.53 -2.75
C ILE A 363 11.01 -6.77 -1.31
N SER A 364 10.91 -5.77 -0.45
CA SER A 364 11.15 -5.91 0.99
C SER A 364 9.89 -5.64 1.78
N GLY A 365 9.78 -6.22 2.98
CA GLY A 365 8.57 -6.12 3.80
C GLY A 365 8.82 -5.81 5.26
N GLY A 366 7.78 -5.30 5.91
CA GLY A 366 7.67 -5.16 7.35
C GLY A 366 6.30 -5.68 7.81
N ILE A 367 6.29 -6.53 8.83
CA ILE A 367 5.06 -7.05 9.45
C ILE A 367 4.97 -6.57 10.89
N THR A 368 3.80 -6.08 11.26
CA THR A 368 3.41 -5.81 12.66
C THR A 368 2.28 -6.72 13.04
N ILE A 369 2.36 -7.29 14.25
CA ILE A 369 1.31 -8.14 14.83
C ILE A 369 0.79 -7.43 16.08
N MET A 370 -0.52 -7.14 16.10
CA MET A 370 -1.11 -6.34 17.16
C MET A 370 -2.51 -6.83 17.57
N SER A 371 -2.98 -6.38 18.75
CA SER A 371 -4.37 -6.57 19.15
C SER A 371 -5.30 -5.71 18.28
N PRO A 372 -6.47 -6.22 17.84
CA PRO A 372 -7.43 -5.45 17.06
C PRO A 372 -7.97 -4.20 17.80
N SER A 373 -7.91 -4.20 19.14
CA SER A 373 -8.32 -3.05 19.95
C SER A 373 -7.35 -1.85 19.93
N LYS A 374 -6.14 -2.02 19.40
CA LYS A 374 -5.17 -0.92 19.29
C LYS A 374 -5.45 -0.07 18.06
N PRO A 375 -5.19 1.26 18.11
CA PRO A 375 -5.36 2.13 16.94
C PRO A 375 -4.51 1.65 15.74
N ILE A 376 -5.17 1.35 14.63
CA ILE A 376 -4.54 0.78 13.42
C ILE A 376 -3.38 1.64 12.87
N ARG A 377 -3.49 2.98 13.01
CA ARG A 377 -2.45 3.92 12.62
C ARG A 377 -1.09 3.64 13.26
N LEU A 378 -1.10 3.18 14.53
CA LEU A 378 0.15 2.83 15.23
C LEU A 378 0.77 1.56 14.65
N GLY A 379 -0.05 0.59 14.28
CA GLY A 379 0.42 -0.64 13.64
C GLY A 379 0.98 -0.40 12.23
N ILE A 380 0.34 0.47 11.45
CA ILE A 380 0.86 0.84 10.11
C ILE A 380 2.21 1.55 10.25
N LYS A 381 2.35 2.46 11.23
CA LYS A 381 3.63 3.13 11.50
C LYS A 381 4.73 2.14 11.90
N GLU A 382 4.43 1.18 12.76
CA GLU A 382 5.37 0.14 13.17
C GLU A 382 5.75 -0.77 11.98
N ALA A 383 4.81 -1.11 11.09
CA ALA A 383 5.10 -1.85 9.86
C ALA A 383 6.02 -1.06 8.92
N GLU A 384 5.88 0.26 8.85
CA GLU A 384 6.80 1.16 8.11
C GLU A 384 8.21 1.15 8.71
N GLU A 385 8.32 1.22 10.05
CA GLU A 385 9.60 1.15 10.75
C GLU A 385 10.27 -0.22 10.50
N ASN A 386 9.50 -1.31 10.51
CA ASN A 386 9.97 -2.66 10.18
C ASN A 386 10.42 -2.76 8.71
N LEU A 387 9.67 -2.22 7.76
CA LEU A 387 10.08 -2.14 6.35
C LEU A 387 11.39 -1.35 6.20
N SER A 388 11.51 -0.23 6.90
CA SER A 388 12.73 0.58 6.90
C SER A 388 13.93 -0.20 7.44
N ALA A 389 13.75 -1.08 8.44
CA ALA A 389 14.78 -1.96 8.93
C ALA A 389 15.19 -3.01 7.87
N SER A 390 14.22 -3.62 7.19
CA SER A 390 14.47 -4.56 6.08
C SER A 390 15.29 -3.94 4.95
N LYS A 391 15.00 -2.69 4.60
CA LYS A 391 15.72 -1.95 3.54
C LYS A 391 17.15 -1.55 3.91
N LYS A 392 17.54 -1.59 5.21
CA LYS A 392 18.91 -1.31 5.67
C LYS A 392 19.83 -2.52 5.56
N VAL A 393 19.30 -3.71 5.46
CA VAL A 393 20.11 -4.93 5.34
C VAL A 393 20.81 -4.96 3.97
N LYS A 394 22.08 -5.37 3.95
CA LYS A 394 22.87 -5.50 2.71
C LYS A 394 22.14 -6.40 1.70
N GLY A 395 21.96 -5.87 0.49
CA GLY A 395 21.25 -6.55 -0.60
C GLY A 395 19.73 -6.49 -0.47
N LYS A 396 19.17 -5.88 0.58
CA LYS A 396 17.72 -5.80 0.83
C LYS A 396 17.02 -7.16 0.71
N HIS A 397 15.88 -7.28 0.03
CA HIS A 397 15.11 -8.53 -0.13
C HIS A 397 14.94 -9.24 1.21
N ALA A 398 14.35 -8.54 2.15
CA ALA A 398 14.22 -8.95 3.53
C ALA A 398 12.86 -8.57 4.11
N ILE A 399 12.47 -9.23 5.18
CA ILE A 399 11.26 -8.96 5.93
C ILE A 399 11.59 -8.81 7.42
N THR A 400 11.07 -7.77 8.05
CA THR A 400 11.22 -7.55 9.50
C THR A 400 9.90 -7.82 10.20
N LEU A 401 9.94 -8.65 11.22
CA LEU A 401 8.82 -8.96 12.09
C LEU A 401 9.33 -9.31 13.49
N LEU A 402 8.55 -9.00 14.52
CA LEU A 402 8.88 -9.33 15.91
C LEU A 402 10.29 -8.89 16.32
N ASP A 403 10.69 -7.68 15.89
CA ASP A 403 12.00 -7.03 16.11
C ASP A 403 13.21 -7.72 15.46
N ARG A 404 12.99 -8.61 14.50
CA ARG A 404 14.05 -9.33 13.80
C ARG A 404 13.86 -9.26 12.29
N THR A 405 14.96 -9.12 11.57
CA THR A 405 14.98 -9.07 10.10
C THR A 405 15.47 -10.40 9.55
N ILE A 406 14.73 -10.95 8.59
CA ILE A 406 14.99 -12.23 7.93
C ILE A 406 15.08 -11.97 6.42
N LYS A 407 16.00 -12.63 5.73
CA LYS A 407 16.02 -12.63 4.26
C LYS A 407 14.80 -13.35 3.71
N LEU A 408 14.12 -12.77 2.71
CA LEU A 408 12.92 -13.37 2.11
C LEU A 408 13.21 -14.75 1.49
N GLU A 409 14.42 -14.98 0.98
CA GLU A 409 14.87 -16.30 0.54
C GLU A 409 14.84 -17.39 1.64
N ARG A 410 14.92 -16.99 2.90
CA ARG A 410 14.87 -17.86 4.09
C ARG A 410 13.49 -17.91 4.73
N TYR A 411 12.63 -16.97 4.40
CA TYR A 411 11.35 -16.76 5.09
C TYR A 411 10.41 -17.98 4.94
N GLU A 412 10.38 -18.61 3.77
CA GLU A 412 9.60 -19.84 3.57
C GLU A 412 10.06 -20.95 4.53
N HIS A 413 11.36 -21.17 4.66
CA HIS A 413 11.91 -22.15 5.58
C HIS A 413 11.54 -21.86 7.05
N VAL A 414 11.57 -20.58 7.45
CA VAL A 414 11.12 -20.16 8.79
C VAL A 414 9.68 -20.58 9.03
N LEU A 415 8.78 -20.36 8.07
CA LEU A 415 7.37 -20.77 8.21
C LEU A 415 7.20 -22.31 8.23
N GLU A 416 8.01 -23.07 7.52
CA GLU A 416 8.02 -24.53 7.58
C GLU A 416 8.41 -25.02 8.98
N ILE A 417 9.48 -24.46 9.56
CA ILE A 417 9.90 -24.80 10.93
C ILE A 417 8.83 -24.44 11.97
N VAL A 418 8.16 -23.29 11.81
CA VAL A 418 7.02 -22.93 12.65
C VAL A 418 5.95 -24.02 12.64
N ASN A 419 5.60 -24.55 11.48
CA ASN A 419 4.63 -25.64 11.38
C ASN A 419 5.11 -26.92 12.08
N VAL A 420 6.38 -27.28 11.96
CA VAL A 420 6.98 -28.41 12.67
C VAL A 420 6.92 -28.20 14.19
N PHE A 421 7.26 -27.01 14.66
CA PHE A 421 7.23 -26.68 16.09
C PHE A 421 5.80 -26.66 16.65
N LYS A 422 4.81 -26.22 15.85
CA LYS A 422 3.38 -26.34 16.21
C LYS A 422 3.00 -27.79 16.45
N GLU A 423 3.35 -28.67 15.50
CA GLU A 423 3.07 -30.09 15.63
C GLU A 423 3.70 -30.70 16.92
N TYR A 424 4.90 -30.22 17.32
CA TYR A 424 5.53 -30.68 18.56
C TYR A 424 4.78 -30.22 19.80
N ILE A 425 4.20 -29.01 19.79
CA ILE A 425 3.36 -28.50 20.91
C ILE A 425 2.03 -29.26 20.95
N ASP A 426 1.35 -29.42 19.82
CA ASP A 426 0.04 -30.07 19.72
C ASP A 426 0.11 -31.53 20.21
N LYS A 427 1.20 -32.24 19.83
CA LYS A 427 1.48 -33.59 20.29
C LYS A 427 2.05 -33.66 21.72
N LYS A 428 2.18 -32.51 22.41
CA LYS A 428 2.72 -32.38 23.77
C LYS A 428 4.16 -32.92 23.93
N TYR A 429 4.95 -32.90 22.86
CA TYR A 429 6.36 -33.30 22.90
C TYR A 429 7.23 -32.21 23.53
N ILE A 430 6.84 -30.95 23.35
CA ILE A 430 7.47 -29.78 23.95
C ILE A 430 6.38 -28.83 24.45
N SER A 431 6.65 -28.09 25.52
CA SER A 431 5.73 -27.09 26.05
C SER A 431 6.07 -25.68 25.53
N ARG A 432 5.08 -24.80 25.42
CA ARG A 432 5.28 -23.36 25.16
C ARG A 432 6.27 -22.73 26.16
N THR A 433 6.20 -23.11 27.41
CA THR A 433 7.14 -22.67 28.46
C THR A 433 8.59 -23.02 28.13
N CYS A 434 8.83 -24.18 27.48
CA CYS A 434 10.15 -24.55 27.04
C CYS A 434 10.68 -23.57 25.99
N PHE A 435 9.88 -23.20 25.02
CA PHE A 435 10.25 -22.20 24.03
C PHE A 435 10.48 -20.80 24.63
N TYR A 436 9.66 -20.35 25.58
CA TYR A 436 9.92 -19.10 26.31
C TYR A 436 11.28 -19.12 27.02
N ASN A 437 11.62 -20.23 27.69
CA ASN A 437 12.90 -20.36 28.36
C ASN A 437 14.07 -20.41 27.35
N MET A 438 13.88 -21.07 26.19
CA MET A 438 14.89 -21.04 25.12
C MET A 438 15.13 -19.65 24.59
N MET A 439 14.07 -18.89 24.31
CA MET A 439 14.19 -17.51 23.82
C MET A 439 14.91 -16.60 24.82
N SER A 440 14.68 -16.77 26.11
CA SER A 440 15.39 -16.01 27.14
C SER A 440 16.91 -16.32 27.18
N ILE A 441 17.31 -17.52 26.80
CA ILE A 441 18.72 -17.91 26.66
C ILE A 441 19.30 -17.41 25.33
N LEU A 442 18.46 -17.33 24.30
CA LEU A 442 18.79 -16.86 22.95
C LEU A 442 18.74 -15.35 22.77
N ASP A 443 18.53 -14.59 23.84
CA ASP A 443 18.60 -13.12 23.84
C ASP A 443 20.08 -12.69 23.84
N VAL A 444 20.73 -12.87 22.71
CA VAL A 444 22.14 -12.67 22.46
C VAL A 444 22.34 -11.64 21.34
N ASN A 445 23.46 -10.90 21.39
CA ASN A 445 23.73 -9.82 20.44
C ASN A 445 24.74 -10.21 19.34
N ASN A 446 25.46 -11.31 19.54
CA ASN A 446 26.46 -11.78 18.61
C ASN A 446 26.62 -13.31 18.67
N ILE A 447 27.31 -13.88 17.69
CA ILE A 447 27.47 -15.32 17.56
C ILE A 447 28.33 -15.94 18.65
N GLU A 448 29.25 -15.20 19.26
CA GLU A 448 30.08 -15.69 20.37
C GLU A 448 29.24 -15.91 21.63
N GLU A 449 28.38 -14.96 21.98
CA GLU A 449 27.41 -15.11 23.08
C GLU A 449 26.49 -16.31 22.83
N TYR A 450 26.07 -16.52 21.58
CA TYR A 450 25.29 -17.72 21.21
C TYR A 450 26.04 -19.01 21.53
N TYR A 451 27.30 -19.12 21.11
CA TYR A 451 28.07 -20.33 21.38
C TYR A 451 28.23 -20.59 22.88
N HIS A 452 28.37 -19.56 23.70
CA HIS A 452 28.38 -19.68 25.15
C HIS A 452 27.02 -20.12 25.73
N SER A 453 25.91 -19.85 25.06
CA SER A 453 24.57 -20.25 25.48
C SER A 453 24.21 -21.71 25.15
N ILE A 454 24.90 -22.34 24.18
CA ILE A 454 24.57 -23.69 23.70
C ILE A 454 24.57 -24.74 24.83
N PRO A 455 25.55 -24.83 25.75
CA PRO A 455 25.52 -25.83 26.83
C PRO A 455 24.25 -25.72 27.69
N LEU A 456 23.79 -24.49 27.98
CA LEU A 456 22.57 -24.25 28.75
C LEU A 456 21.31 -24.67 27.97
N LEU A 457 21.25 -24.38 26.68
CA LEU A 457 20.19 -24.85 25.80
C LEU A 457 20.13 -26.37 25.73
N MET A 458 21.28 -27.03 25.59
CA MET A 458 21.37 -28.51 25.57
C MET A 458 20.92 -29.14 26.88
N TYR A 459 21.30 -28.55 28.01
CA TYR A 459 20.83 -28.97 29.34
C TYR A 459 19.33 -28.84 29.46
N MET A 460 18.79 -27.70 29.05
CA MET A 460 17.36 -27.41 29.13
C MET A 460 16.53 -28.34 28.24
N LEU A 461 16.98 -28.65 27.01
CA LEU A 461 16.33 -29.61 26.15
C LEU A 461 16.33 -31.03 26.74
N LYS A 462 17.42 -31.43 27.37
CA LYS A 462 17.52 -32.75 28.04
C LYS A 462 16.49 -32.87 29.16
N ARG A 463 16.21 -31.78 29.85
CA ARG A 463 15.29 -31.75 31.01
C ARG A 463 13.83 -31.67 30.59
N ASN A 464 13.51 -30.91 29.55
CA ASN A 464 12.13 -30.53 29.21
C ASN A 464 11.55 -31.28 28.00
N VAL A 465 12.38 -31.94 27.17
CA VAL A 465 11.96 -32.70 26.00
C VAL A 465 12.22 -34.18 26.23
N LEU A 466 11.17 -34.92 26.58
CA LEU A 466 11.27 -36.35 26.92
C LEU A 466 11.45 -37.21 25.68
N ASN A 467 10.83 -36.85 24.55
CA ASN A 467 10.95 -37.59 23.31
C ASN A 467 12.39 -37.43 22.73
N GLU A 468 13.08 -38.54 22.67
CA GLU A 468 14.52 -38.57 22.27
C GLU A 468 14.75 -38.17 20.83
N ARG A 469 13.86 -38.57 19.93
CA ARG A 469 13.94 -38.18 18.52
C ARG A 469 13.85 -36.68 18.35
N ILE A 470 12.81 -36.04 18.91
CA ILE A 470 12.57 -34.59 18.84
C ILE A 470 13.68 -33.81 19.52
N ARG A 471 14.15 -34.31 20.68
CA ARG A 471 15.31 -33.73 21.36
C ARG A 471 16.55 -33.73 20.47
N CYS A 472 16.80 -34.81 19.70
CA CYS A 472 17.91 -34.87 18.74
C CYS A 472 17.72 -33.91 17.56
N GLU A 473 16.48 -33.76 17.05
CA GLU A 473 16.15 -32.82 15.96
C GLU A 473 16.40 -31.39 16.42
N LEU A 474 15.88 -30.97 17.58
CA LEU A 474 16.10 -29.65 18.17
C LEU A 474 17.57 -29.36 18.49
N LYS A 475 18.31 -30.35 19.01
CA LYS A 475 19.77 -30.21 19.22
C LYS A 475 20.52 -29.98 17.93
N LYS A 476 20.14 -30.66 16.86
CA LYS A 476 20.74 -30.49 15.54
C LYS A 476 20.42 -29.09 15.02
N GLU A 477 19.18 -28.64 15.13
CA GLU A 477 18.75 -27.30 14.71
C GLU A 477 19.55 -26.21 15.41
N ILE A 478 19.74 -26.31 16.72
CA ILE A 478 20.57 -25.37 17.49
C ILE A 478 22.05 -25.48 17.07
N ALA A 479 22.61 -26.69 16.96
CA ALA A 479 24.03 -26.87 16.71
C ALA A 479 24.48 -26.46 15.29
N THR A 480 23.55 -26.29 14.35
CA THR A 480 23.87 -25.94 12.96
C THR A 480 23.89 -24.43 12.71
N LYS A 481 23.49 -23.60 13.67
CA LYS A 481 23.50 -22.13 13.50
C LYS A 481 24.93 -21.60 13.56
N ASN A 482 25.36 -20.92 12.51
CA ASN A 482 26.72 -20.41 12.35
C ASN A 482 26.77 -18.87 12.27
N THR A 483 25.64 -18.23 12.10
CA THR A 483 25.52 -16.77 12.03
C THR A 483 24.49 -16.26 13.03
N ILE A 484 24.60 -15.00 13.43
CA ILE A 484 23.63 -14.41 14.34
C ILE A 484 22.25 -14.26 13.69
N GLU A 485 22.20 -14.07 12.38
CA GLU A 485 20.96 -14.01 11.61
C GLU A 485 20.19 -15.33 11.71
N GLU A 486 20.86 -16.48 11.60
CA GLU A 486 20.23 -17.80 11.78
C GLU A 486 19.71 -18.03 13.19
N VAL A 487 20.37 -17.46 14.20
CA VAL A 487 19.86 -17.46 15.59
C VAL A 487 18.60 -16.59 15.72
N TYR A 488 18.57 -15.46 15.05
CA TYR A 488 17.39 -14.60 15.02
C TYR A 488 16.22 -15.27 14.31
N GLU A 489 16.45 -16.01 13.23
CA GLU A 489 15.43 -16.87 12.58
C GLU A 489 14.82 -17.82 13.60
N LEU A 490 15.64 -18.56 14.35
CA LEU A 490 15.19 -19.50 15.36
C LEU A 490 14.33 -18.83 16.47
N VAL A 491 14.70 -17.63 16.89
CA VAL A 491 13.89 -16.85 17.85
C VAL A 491 12.53 -16.48 17.25
N VAL A 492 12.48 -16.07 15.99
CA VAL A 492 11.23 -15.75 15.29
C VAL A 492 10.36 -17.00 15.15
N GLU A 493 10.94 -18.13 14.74
CA GLU A 493 10.25 -19.44 14.64
C GLU A 493 9.56 -19.80 15.97
N MET A 494 10.25 -19.64 17.09
CA MET A 494 9.68 -19.91 18.42
C MET A 494 8.58 -18.90 18.80
N LYS A 495 8.79 -17.59 18.54
CA LYS A 495 7.80 -16.54 18.81
C LYS A 495 6.50 -16.78 18.02
N LEU A 496 6.63 -17.07 16.72
CA LEU A 496 5.50 -17.36 15.85
C LEU A 496 4.76 -18.62 16.27
N THR A 497 5.51 -19.68 16.63
CA THR A 497 4.93 -20.93 17.12
C THR A 497 4.10 -20.71 18.40
N ILE A 498 4.65 -19.98 19.36
CA ILE A 498 3.94 -19.67 20.60
C ILE A 498 2.66 -18.88 20.30
N MET A 499 2.75 -17.87 19.42
CA MET A 499 1.60 -17.06 19.04
C MET A 499 0.50 -17.91 18.40
N GLN A 500 0.87 -18.79 17.47
CA GLN A 500 -0.08 -19.61 16.71
C GLN A 500 -0.65 -20.81 17.51
N THR A 501 -0.03 -21.20 18.61
CA THR A 501 -0.50 -22.30 19.47
C THR A 501 -1.15 -21.82 20.76
N ARG A 502 -1.23 -20.51 20.98
CA ARG A 502 -1.84 -19.93 22.19
C ARG A 502 -3.37 -20.06 22.08
N GLU A 503 -3.97 -20.68 23.09
CA GLU A 503 -5.43 -20.66 23.27
C GLU A 503 -5.88 -19.24 23.63
N SER A 504 -6.88 -18.74 22.93
CA SER A 504 -7.46 -17.40 23.14
C SER A 504 -8.29 -17.33 24.41
#